data_89bd55660b311f6707d939fb04365f16
#
_entry.id   89bd55660b311f6707d939fb04365f16
#
_cell.length_a   1.000
_cell.length_b   1.000
_cell.length_c   1.000
_cell.angle_alpha   90.00
_cell.angle_beta   90.00
_cell.angle_gamma   90.00
#
_symmetry.space_group_name_H-M   'P 1'
#
loop_
_entity.id
_entity.type
_entity.pdbx_description
1 polymer ?
#
loop_
_entity_poly.entity_id
_entity_poly.type
_entity_poly.pdbx_seq_one_letter_code
_entity_poly.pdbx_strand_id
1 'polypeptide(L)'
;MHLVSKTVIILLGLITQPAFAAASRPLPASGLAGHYYLQGERELGSKMMLNKSGNFHWMLSYGAVDLAAQGTWQQKGKRVVLKSAPPQPGKFRLFDESELNLRKAPSPGTWVAVVGIPMEGPVAEVEVRFESKAGKTATAVSKANGDAVVTMPDGEQWVRSGLRRAGSKDKWVWIEVPAKRAKARIAGFAVTNLNEIQPPPFKSLTLIQRKGDLVIDDKSFGIRGRYEKHH
;
A
#
# COMPACT_ATOMS: atom_id res chain seq x y z
N MET A 1 -79.40 -15.59 5.21
CA MET A 1 -78.13 -15.79 4.45
C MET A 1 -77.48 -14.40 4.32
N HIS A 2 -76.66 -14.02 5.34
CA HIS A 2 -76.04 -12.70 5.43
C HIS A 2 -74.53 -12.82 5.07
N LEU A 3 -74.18 -12.16 3.98
CA LEU A 3 -72.78 -12.04 3.53
C LEU A 3 -72.13 -10.90 4.26
N VAL A 4 -71.12 -11.19 5.10
CA VAL A 4 -70.28 -10.16 5.79
C VAL A 4 -69.06 -9.92 4.94
N SER A 5 -68.98 -8.75 4.32
CA SER A 5 -67.82 -8.27 3.59
C SER A 5 -66.73 -7.79 4.57
N LYS A 6 -65.54 -8.40 4.58
CA LYS A 6 -64.39 -7.94 5.32
C LYS A 6 -63.54 -7.00 4.49
N THR A 7 -63.60 -5.71 4.83
CA THR A 7 -62.74 -4.69 4.26
C THR A 7 -61.34 -4.77 4.92
N VAL A 8 -60.31 -5.10 4.10
CA VAL A 8 -58.90 -5.07 4.55
C VAL A 8 -58.33 -3.67 4.26
N ILE A 9 -58.00 -2.92 5.32
CA ILE A 9 -57.33 -1.65 5.20
C ILE A 9 -55.81 -1.93 5.23
N ILE A 10 -55.13 -1.71 4.08
CA ILE A 10 -53.68 -1.75 3.98
C ILE A 10 -53.12 -0.40 4.35
N LEU A 11 -52.47 -0.30 5.50
CA LEU A 11 -51.75 0.90 5.94
C LEU A 11 -50.37 0.90 5.25
N LEU A 12 -50.17 1.75 4.24
CA LEU A 12 -48.87 2.01 3.64
C LEU A 12 -48.05 2.90 4.57
N GLY A 13 -47.14 2.31 5.34
CA GLY A 13 -46.16 3.05 6.14
C GLY A 13 -45.08 3.67 5.22
N LEU A 14 -45.05 4.99 5.11
CA LEU A 14 -43.95 5.73 4.52
C LEU A 14 -42.70 5.58 5.42
N ILE A 15 -41.74 4.80 5.00
CA ILE A 15 -40.42 4.73 5.60
C ILE A 15 -39.60 5.90 5.06
N THR A 16 -39.51 7.00 5.79
CA THR A 16 -38.58 8.11 5.50
C THR A 16 -37.18 7.68 5.90
N GLN A 17 -36.34 7.33 4.91
CA GLN A 17 -34.91 7.12 5.14
C GLN A 17 -34.23 8.47 5.40
N PRO A 18 -33.44 8.62 6.48
CA PRO A 18 -32.62 9.81 6.64
C PRO A 18 -31.52 9.81 5.57
N ALA A 19 -31.55 10.78 4.68
CA ALA A 19 -30.47 11.05 3.76
C ALA A 19 -29.24 11.48 4.57
N PHE A 20 -28.26 10.60 4.71
CA PHE A 20 -26.93 10.99 5.18
C PHE A 20 -26.32 11.95 4.14
N ALA A 21 -26.42 13.24 4.41
CA ALA A 21 -25.69 14.25 3.67
C ALA A 21 -24.20 13.99 3.89
N ALA A 22 -23.52 13.46 2.90
CA ALA A 22 -22.06 13.38 2.88
C ALA A 22 -21.56 14.83 3.00
N ALA A 23 -20.96 15.16 4.14
CA ALA A 23 -20.38 16.46 4.39
C ALA A 23 -19.34 16.73 3.30
N SER A 24 -19.62 17.63 2.39
CA SER A 24 -18.71 18.04 1.32
C SER A 24 -17.45 18.62 1.96
N ARG A 25 -16.34 17.90 1.80
CA ARG A 25 -15.03 18.31 2.31
C ARG A 25 -14.63 19.61 1.60
N PRO A 26 -14.27 20.69 2.33
CA PRO A 26 -13.82 21.91 1.68
C PRO A 26 -12.61 21.58 0.79
N LEU A 27 -12.68 21.95 -0.50
CA LEU A 27 -11.54 21.82 -1.39
C LEU A 27 -10.42 22.75 -0.92
N PRO A 28 -9.16 22.31 -0.97
CA PRO A 28 -8.04 23.13 -0.58
C PRO A 28 -7.89 24.34 -1.52
N ALA A 29 -7.31 25.41 -1.01
CA ALA A 29 -7.08 26.63 -1.79
C ALA A 29 -6.23 26.34 -3.03
N SER A 30 -6.76 26.64 -4.22
CA SER A 30 -6.16 26.29 -5.52
C SER A 30 -4.73 26.81 -5.72
N GLY A 31 -4.34 27.89 -5.02
CA GLY A 31 -3.02 28.53 -5.15
C GLY A 31 -1.84 27.69 -4.61
N LEU A 32 -2.09 26.72 -3.71
CA LEU A 32 -1.04 25.84 -3.20
C LEU A 32 -0.89 24.53 -3.97
N ALA A 33 -1.82 24.21 -4.87
CA ALA A 33 -1.64 23.02 -5.69
C ALA A 33 -0.41 23.19 -6.62
N GLY A 34 0.40 22.12 -6.75
CA GLY A 34 1.62 22.15 -7.57
C GLY A 34 2.67 21.18 -7.08
N HIS A 35 3.82 21.21 -7.74
CA HIS A 35 4.99 20.41 -7.41
C HIS A 35 5.94 21.21 -6.51
N TYR A 36 6.50 20.53 -5.54
CA TYR A 36 7.41 21.09 -4.56
C TYR A 36 8.64 20.20 -4.41
N TYR A 37 9.82 20.80 -4.25
CA TYR A 37 11.08 20.11 -4.05
C TYR A 37 11.75 20.63 -2.77
N LEU A 38 12.24 19.72 -1.95
CA LEU A 38 12.94 20.04 -0.71
C LEU A 38 14.26 20.74 -1.02
N GLN A 39 14.54 21.81 -0.32
CA GLN A 39 15.75 22.61 -0.40
C GLN A 39 16.45 22.65 0.96
N GLY A 40 17.79 22.76 0.92
CA GLY A 40 18.61 23.00 2.12
C GLY A 40 19.16 21.72 2.78
N GLU A 41 18.84 20.54 2.27
CA GLU A 41 19.40 19.27 2.74
C GLU A 41 20.38 18.70 1.71
N ARG A 42 21.52 18.21 2.19
CA ARG A 42 22.50 17.49 1.35
C ARG A 42 22.20 16.00 1.38
N GLU A 43 22.42 15.32 0.25
CA GLU A 43 22.27 13.86 0.11
C GLU A 43 20.83 13.33 0.33
N LEU A 44 19.86 14.24 0.48
CA LEU A 44 18.47 13.91 0.70
C LEU A 44 17.62 14.60 -0.36
N GLY A 45 17.02 13.81 -1.27
CA GLY A 45 16.07 14.30 -2.25
C GLY A 45 14.64 14.08 -1.78
N SER A 46 13.79 15.12 -1.83
CA SER A 46 12.37 14.93 -1.58
C SER A 46 11.53 15.78 -2.50
N LYS A 47 10.43 15.19 -2.97
CA LYS A 47 9.43 15.86 -3.79
C LYS A 47 8.04 15.66 -3.21
N MET A 48 7.21 16.67 -3.39
CA MET A 48 5.82 16.64 -2.96
C MET A 48 4.93 17.23 -4.05
N MET A 49 3.82 16.58 -4.33
CA MET A 49 2.78 17.07 -5.22
C MET A 49 1.50 17.28 -4.43
N LEU A 50 0.96 18.49 -4.48
CA LEU A 50 -0.35 18.85 -3.92
C LEU A 50 -1.35 19.00 -5.07
N ASN A 51 -2.34 18.13 -5.13
CA ASN A 51 -3.38 18.18 -6.17
C ASN A 51 -4.53 19.12 -5.77
N LYS A 52 -5.13 19.76 -6.76
CA LYS A 52 -6.35 20.58 -6.57
C LYS A 52 -7.51 19.80 -5.97
N SER A 53 -7.53 18.48 -6.15
CA SER A 53 -8.52 17.55 -5.55
C SER A 53 -8.36 17.36 -4.04
N GLY A 54 -7.32 17.95 -3.41
CA GLY A 54 -7.03 17.75 -1.99
C GLY A 54 -6.24 16.47 -1.68
N ASN A 55 -5.71 15.79 -2.69
CA ASN A 55 -4.81 14.66 -2.52
C ASN A 55 -3.36 15.11 -2.62
N PHE A 56 -2.45 14.40 -1.94
CA PHE A 56 -1.02 14.62 -2.08
C PHE A 56 -0.28 13.32 -2.40
N HIS A 57 0.90 13.47 -3.03
CA HIS A 57 1.94 12.46 -3.13
C HIS A 57 3.24 13.07 -2.62
N TRP A 58 3.96 12.30 -1.83
CA TRP A 58 5.24 12.71 -1.23
C TRP A 58 6.24 11.56 -1.37
N MET A 59 7.47 11.90 -1.70
CA MET A 59 8.58 10.94 -1.81
C MET A 59 9.83 11.55 -1.20
N LEU A 60 10.69 10.69 -0.67
CA LEU A 60 12.00 11.03 -0.14
C LEU A 60 12.97 9.90 -0.46
N SER A 61 14.15 10.27 -0.96
CA SER A 61 15.28 9.37 -1.21
C SER A 61 16.49 9.82 -0.41
N TYR A 62 17.10 8.89 0.31
CA TYR A 62 18.35 9.10 1.06
C TYR A 62 19.20 7.83 0.95
N GLY A 63 20.30 7.88 0.20
CA GLY A 63 21.13 6.72 -0.07
C GLY A 63 20.31 5.59 -0.72
N ALA A 64 20.24 4.43 -0.07
CA ALA A 64 19.45 3.27 -0.51
C ALA A 64 18.03 3.24 0.07
N VAL A 65 17.58 4.29 0.76
CA VAL A 65 16.26 4.35 1.39
C VAL A 65 15.33 5.22 0.58
N ASP A 66 14.25 4.64 0.09
CA ASP A 66 13.14 5.34 -0.56
C ASP A 66 11.90 5.26 0.31
N LEU A 67 11.35 6.41 0.66
CA LEU A 67 10.13 6.54 1.44
C LEU A 67 9.06 7.24 0.60
N ALA A 68 7.81 6.83 0.78
CA ALA A 68 6.70 7.47 0.11
C ALA A 68 5.48 7.58 1.02
N ALA A 69 4.67 8.60 0.77
CA ALA A 69 3.38 8.80 1.41
C ALA A 69 2.39 9.39 0.40
N GLN A 70 1.15 8.99 0.53
CA GLN A 70 0.03 9.57 -0.20
C GLN A 70 -1.16 9.74 0.73
N GLY A 71 -2.07 10.62 0.38
CA GLY A 71 -3.23 10.86 1.23
C GLY A 71 -3.90 12.17 0.88
N THR A 72 -4.34 12.90 1.88
CA THR A 72 -5.08 14.14 1.70
C THR A 72 -4.40 15.30 2.38
N TRP A 73 -4.52 16.49 1.78
CA TRP A 73 -4.01 17.72 2.37
C TRP A 73 -5.11 18.76 2.55
N GLN A 74 -4.93 19.61 3.54
CA GLN A 74 -5.82 20.73 3.83
C GLN A 74 -5.01 21.94 4.27
N GLN A 75 -5.49 23.13 3.91
CA GLN A 75 -4.95 24.39 4.39
C GLN A 75 -5.87 25.00 5.44
N LYS A 76 -5.29 25.46 6.56
CA LYS A 76 -5.95 26.26 7.59
C LYS A 76 -5.09 27.49 7.89
N GLY A 77 -5.46 28.63 7.35
CA GLY A 77 -4.63 29.84 7.38
C GLY A 77 -3.29 29.60 6.70
N LYS A 78 -2.18 29.78 7.42
CA LYS A 78 -0.82 29.51 6.93
C LYS A 78 -0.39 28.04 7.11
N ARG A 79 -1.16 27.23 7.84
CA ARG A 79 -0.84 25.81 8.06
C ARG A 79 -1.37 24.94 6.93
N VAL A 80 -0.52 24.06 6.42
CA VAL A 80 -0.87 22.99 5.49
C VAL A 80 -0.62 21.67 6.19
N VAL A 81 -1.66 20.87 6.32
CA VAL A 81 -1.60 19.58 7.01
C VAL A 81 -1.79 18.46 5.98
N LEU A 82 -0.79 17.62 5.86
CA LEU A 82 -0.86 16.36 5.12
C LEU A 82 -1.32 15.27 6.07
N LYS A 83 -2.27 14.46 5.65
CA LYS A 83 -2.70 13.24 6.37
C LYS A 83 -2.52 12.05 5.45
N SER A 84 -1.60 11.17 5.81
CA SER A 84 -1.36 9.95 5.05
C SER A 84 -2.57 9.03 5.08
N ALA A 85 -2.88 8.45 3.93
CA ALA A 85 -3.83 7.36 3.86
C ALA A 85 -3.25 6.13 4.58
N PRO A 86 -4.07 5.34 5.26
CA PRO A 86 -3.61 4.06 5.76
C PRO A 86 -3.12 3.21 4.58
N PRO A 87 -2.12 2.35 4.79
CA PRO A 87 -1.69 1.41 3.77
C PRO A 87 -2.90 0.61 3.26
N GLN A 88 -3.01 0.47 1.95
CA GLN A 88 -4.00 -0.41 1.35
C GLN A 88 -3.47 -1.86 1.35
N PRO A 89 -4.35 -2.87 1.29
CA PRO A 89 -3.90 -4.24 1.04
C PRO A 89 -3.04 -4.27 -0.22
N GLY A 90 -1.83 -4.84 -0.11
CA GLY A 90 -0.89 -4.90 -1.22
C GLY A 90 -1.48 -5.68 -2.40
N LYS A 91 -1.29 -5.19 -3.61
CA LYS A 91 -1.60 -5.92 -4.82
C LYS A 91 -0.41 -6.77 -5.21
N PHE A 92 -0.63 -8.07 -5.34
CA PHE A 92 0.39 -9.03 -5.71
C PHE A 92 -0.01 -9.75 -6.99
N ARG A 93 0.97 -10.08 -7.82
CA ARG A 93 0.83 -10.98 -8.96
C ARG A 93 2.04 -11.89 -9.05
N LEU A 94 1.93 -12.94 -9.81
CA LEU A 94 3.10 -13.75 -10.15
C LEU A 94 4.03 -12.93 -11.07
N PHE A 95 5.34 -13.09 -10.93
CA PHE A 95 6.30 -12.56 -11.90
C PHE A 95 6.07 -13.22 -13.27
N ASP A 96 6.20 -12.48 -14.35
CA ASP A 96 6.30 -13.03 -15.68
C ASP A 96 7.63 -13.81 -15.85
N GLU A 97 7.72 -14.70 -16.81
CA GLU A 97 8.95 -15.48 -17.05
C GLU A 97 10.15 -14.58 -17.34
N SER A 98 9.95 -13.45 -18.00
CA SER A 98 10.99 -12.47 -18.32
C SER A 98 11.44 -11.61 -17.11
N GLU A 99 10.61 -11.53 -16.08
CA GLU A 99 10.88 -10.73 -14.87
C GLU A 99 11.66 -11.52 -13.81
N LEU A 100 11.60 -12.84 -13.86
CA LEU A 100 12.19 -13.73 -12.86
C LEU A 100 13.51 -14.33 -13.37
N ASN A 101 14.61 -13.67 -13.07
CA ASN A 101 15.94 -14.16 -13.43
C ASN A 101 16.50 -15.08 -12.31
N LEU A 102 16.03 -16.32 -12.28
CA LEU A 102 16.45 -17.31 -11.29
C LEU A 102 17.77 -17.96 -11.68
N ARG A 103 18.81 -17.74 -10.89
CA ARG A 103 20.17 -18.24 -11.16
C ARG A 103 20.47 -19.60 -10.55
N LYS A 104 19.76 -20.03 -9.49
CA LYS A 104 20.04 -21.27 -8.76
C LYS A 104 18.81 -21.86 -8.11
N ALA A 105 18.62 -23.18 -8.23
CA ALA A 105 17.57 -23.90 -7.51
C ALA A 105 17.85 -23.89 -5.99
N PRO A 106 16.80 -23.75 -5.15
CA PRO A 106 16.94 -23.87 -3.70
C PRO A 106 17.42 -25.27 -3.29
N SER A 107 17.96 -25.37 -2.07
CA SER A 107 18.32 -26.65 -1.47
C SER A 107 17.12 -27.60 -1.41
N PRO A 108 17.31 -28.93 -1.45
CA PRO A 108 16.24 -29.90 -1.26
C PRO A 108 15.44 -29.60 0.02
N GLY A 109 14.13 -29.83 0.00
CA GLY A 109 13.23 -29.55 1.13
C GLY A 109 12.95 -28.06 1.37
N THR A 110 13.55 -27.14 0.61
CA THR A 110 13.39 -25.70 0.77
C THR A 110 12.53 -25.11 -0.34
N TRP A 111 11.55 -24.28 0.02
CA TRP A 111 10.76 -23.49 -0.93
C TRP A 111 11.08 -22.00 -0.75
N VAL A 112 11.22 -21.29 -1.85
CA VAL A 112 11.60 -19.87 -1.86
C VAL A 112 10.57 -19.05 -2.64
N ALA A 113 9.99 -18.08 -1.98
CA ALA A 113 9.25 -17.00 -2.63
C ALA A 113 10.15 -15.78 -2.75
N VAL A 114 10.35 -15.29 -3.96
CA VAL A 114 11.08 -14.04 -4.22
C VAL A 114 10.05 -12.93 -4.38
N VAL A 115 10.08 -11.93 -3.51
CA VAL A 115 9.16 -10.79 -3.55
C VAL A 115 9.92 -9.55 -4.02
N GLY A 116 9.36 -8.85 -5.01
CA GLY A 116 10.03 -7.67 -5.56
C GLY A 116 9.13 -6.82 -6.44
N ILE A 117 9.65 -5.69 -6.87
CA ILE A 117 9.10 -4.90 -7.96
C ILE A 117 9.93 -5.21 -9.20
N PRO A 118 9.31 -5.68 -10.28
CA PRO A 118 10.03 -6.00 -11.51
C PRO A 118 10.87 -4.82 -12.00
N MET A 119 12.13 -5.09 -12.33
CA MET A 119 13.12 -4.11 -12.80
C MET A 119 13.55 -3.04 -11.78
N GLU A 120 12.94 -2.99 -10.59
CA GLU A 120 13.29 -2.00 -9.55
C GLU A 120 14.09 -2.65 -8.40
N GLY A 121 13.66 -3.82 -7.92
CA GLY A 121 14.41 -4.52 -6.88
C GLY A 121 13.57 -5.35 -5.90
N PRO A 122 14.22 -5.92 -4.88
CA PRO A 122 13.59 -6.75 -3.87
C PRO A 122 12.68 -5.93 -2.93
N VAL A 123 11.67 -6.60 -2.37
CA VAL A 123 10.75 -6.02 -1.37
C VAL A 123 10.76 -6.87 -0.11
N ALA A 124 11.15 -6.26 1.00
CA ALA A 124 11.08 -6.84 2.34
C ALA A 124 9.68 -6.68 2.97
N GLU A 125 9.48 -7.30 4.15
CA GLU A 125 8.29 -7.13 5.00
C GLU A 125 6.97 -7.59 4.35
N VAL A 126 7.05 -8.58 3.45
CA VAL A 126 5.90 -9.29 2.92
C VAL A 126 5.81 -10.67 3.58
N GLU A 127 4.70 -10.95 4.25
CA GLU A 127 4.40 -12.26 4.80
C GLU A 127 3.88 -13.16 3.69
N VAL A 128 4.55 -14.29 3.47
CA VAL A 128 4.23 -15.29 2.45
C VAL A 128 3.84 -16.60 3.12
N ARG A 129 2.63 -17.05 2.88
CA ARG A 129 2.13 -18.35 3.32
C ARG A 129 2.17 -19.32 2.14
N PHE A 130 2.99 -20.34 2.27
CA PHE A 130 3.11 -21.42 1.30
C PHE A 130 2.07 -22.50 1.62
N GLU A 131 1.48 -23.07 0.59
CA GLU A 131 0.52 -24.18 0.74
C GLU A 131 0.85 -25.30 -0.23
N SER A 132 0.91 -26.52 0.30
CA SER A 132 1.12 -27.74 -0.48
C SER A 132 -0.20 -28.34 -0.96
N LYS A 133 -0.12 -29.24 -1.95
CA LYS A 133 -1.26 -30.02 -2.45
C LYS A 133 -1.93 -30.84 -1.35
N ALA A 134 -1.19 -31.29 -0.35
CA ALA A 134 -1.72 -32.01 0.81
C ALA A 134 -2.31 -31.08 1.89
N GLY A 135 -2.33 -29.75 1.65
CA GLY A 135 -2.87 -28.78 2.59
C GLY A 135 -1.90 -28.37 3.71
N LYS A 136 -0.64 -28.84 3.69
CA LYS A 136 0.36 -28.36 4.64
C LYS A 136 0.72 -26.91 4.34
N THR A 137 0.93 -26.11 5.37
CA THR A 137 1.28 -24.70 5.24
C THR A 137 2.51 -24.35 6.05
N ALA A 138 3.31 -23.42 5.52
CA ALA A 138 4.39 -22.75 6.23
C ALA A 138 4.37 -21.26 5.90
N THR A 139 4.89 -20.41 6.77
CA THR A 139 4.87 -18.96 6.58
C THR A 139 6.26 -18.40 6.85
N ALA A 140 6.69 -17.47 6.00
CA ALA A 140 7.92 -16.70 6.19
C ALA A 140 7.68 -15.24 5.76
N VAL A 141 8.52 -14.33 6.26
CA VAL A 141 8.53 -12.93 5.86
C VAL A 141 9.71 -12.68 4.92
N SER A 142 9.48 -11.96 3.84
CA SER A 142 10.54 -11.59 2.90
C SER A 142 11.58 -10.69 3.58
N LYS A 143 12.85 -11.01 3.36
CA LYS A 143 14.01 -10.26 3.89
C LYS A 143 14.38 -9.11 2.96
N ALA A 144 15.42 -8.36 3.30
CA ALA A 144 15.93 -7.24 2.49
C ALA A 144 16.31 -7.62 1.05
N ASN A 145 16.68 -8.89 0.80
CA ASN A 145 16.93 -9.43 -0.54
C ASN A 145 15.66 -9.95 -1.25
N GLY A 146 14.49 -9.75 -0.67
CA GLY A 146 13.19 -10.18 -1.20
C GLY A 146 12.82 -11.63 -0.91
N ASP A 147 13.70 -12.46 -0.35
CA ASP A 147 13.46 -13.89 -0.17
C ASP A 147 12.66 -14.19 1.08
N ALA A 148 11.55 -14.89 0.93
CA ALA A 148 10.84 -15.59 1.99
C ALA A 148 11.09 -17.10 1.82
N VAL A 149 11.70 -17.74 2.82
CA VAL A 149 12.21 -19.11 2.73
C VAL A 149 11.56 -19.98 3.79
N VAL A 150 11.07 -21.15 3.39
CA VAL A 150 10.50 -22.16 4.30
C VAL A 150 11.09 -23.52 4.02
N THR A 151 11.12 -24.38 5.05
CA THR A 151 11.37 -25.82 4.91
C THR A 151 10.03 -26.53 4.84
N MET A 152 9.87 -27.39 3.83
CA MET A 152 8.70 -28.23 3.64
C MET A 152 9.14 -29.69 3.60
N PRO A 153 8.30 -30.63 4.11
CA PRO A 153 8.63 -32.05 4.05
C PRO A 153 8.86 -32.51 2.62
N ASP A 154 9.73 -33.50 2.46
CA ASP A 154 9.99 -34.11 1.16
C ASP A 154 8.71 -34.70 0.56
N GLY A 155 8.60 -34.61 -0.77
CA GLY A 155 7.44 -35.09 -1.52
C GLY A 155 6.25 -34.11 -1.55
N GLU A 156 6.28 -33.02 -0.80
CA GLU A 156 5.22 -32.00 -0.87
C GLU A 156 5.31 -31.22 -2.19
N GLN A 157 4.16 -31.01 -2.80
CA GLN A 157 4.01 -30.22 -4.02
C GLN A 157 3.43 -28.84 -3.69
N TRP A 158 4.16 -27.77 -4.00
CA TRP A 158 3.70 -26.40 -3.86
C TRP A 158 2.56 -26.10 -4.83
N VAL A 159 1.42 -25.58 -4.36
CA VAL A 159 0.26 -25.28 -5.23
C VAL A 159 -0.10 -23.81 -5.25
N ARG A 160 0.02 -23.10 -4.13
CA ARG A 160 -0.28 -21.67 -4.07
C ARG A 160 0.45 -20.97 -2.92
N SER A 161 0.51 -19.65 -3.01
CA SER A 161 0.96 -18.79 -1.92
C SER A 161 -0.06 -17.71 -1.61
N GLY A 162 -0.27 -17.47 -0.32
CA GLY A 162 -0.94 -16.28 0.18
C GLY A 162 0.08 -15.21 0.50
N LEU A 163 -0.14 -13.98 0.07
CA LEU A 163 0.72 -12.85 0.37
C LEU A 163 -0.07 -11.76 1.08
N ARG A 164 0.58 -11.08 2.01
CA ARG A 164 0.09 -9.88 2.67
C ARG A 164 1.25 -9.09 3.26
N ARG A 165 1.01 -7.86 3.67
CA ARG A 165 2.00 -7.08 4.43
C ARG A 165 2.27 -7.76 5.78
N ALA A 166 3.54 -7.88 6.15
CA ALA A 166 3.94 -8.46 7.41
C ALA A 166 3.32 -7.72 8.61
N GLY A 167 2.88 -8.49 9.61
CA GLY A 167 2.25 -7.93 10.81
C GLY A 167 0.88 -7.28 10.60
N SER A 168 0.33 -7.27 9.37
CA SER A 168 -1.00 -6.74 9.11
C SER A 168 -2.11 -7.76 9.40
N LYS A 169 -3.35 -7.25 9.52
CA LYS A 169 -4.57 -8.07 9.54
C LYS A 169 -5.24 -8.15 8.18
N ASP A 170 -4.51 -7.77 7.11
CA ASP A 170 -5.02 -7.82 5.75
C ASP A 170 -5.40 -9.26 5.37
N LYS A 171 -6.38 -9.40 4.50
CA LYS A 171 -6.72 -10.70 3.91
C LYS A 171 -5.55 -11.16 3.03
N TRP A 172 -5.33 -12.48 3.01
CA TRP A 172 -4.36 -13.10 2.12
C TRP A 172 -4.78 -12.90 0.66
N VAL A 173 -3.85 -12.44 -0.16
CA VAL A 173 -3.97 -12.46 -1.62
C VAL A 173 -3.39 -13.79 -2.09
N TRP A 174 -4.25 -14.70 -2.50
CA TRP A 174 -3.84 -16.04 -2.91
C TRP A 174 -3.50 -16.06 -4.41
N ILE A 175 -2.36 -16.65 -4.72
CA ILE A 175 -1.81 -16.79 -6.07
C ILE A 175 -1.40 -18.24 -6.29
N GLU A 176 -1.92 -18.83 -7.36
CA GLU A 176 -1.53 -20.18 -7.79
C GLU A 176 -0.08 -20.20 -8.28
N VAL A 177 0.65 -21.25 -7.92
CA VAL A 177 2.03 -21.45 -8.33
C VAL A 177 2.07 -22.45 -9.48
N PRO A 178 2.50 -22.03 -10.69
CA PRO A 178 2.57 -22.92 -11.85
C PRO A 178 3.46 -24.14 -11.59
N ALA A 179 3.10 -25.28 -12.14
CA ALA A 179 3.79 -26.56 -11.93
C ALA A 179 5.32 -26.49 -12.19
N LYS A 180 5.75 -25.72 -13.21
CA LYS A 180 7.16 -25.48 -13.53
C LYS A 180 7.90 -24.83 -12.35
N ARG A 181 7.30 -23.81 -11.73
CA ARG A 181 7.87 -23.08 -10.58
C ARG A 181 7.80 -23.92 -9.31
N ALA A 182 6.69 -24.63 -9.10
CA ALA A 182 6.55 -25.57 -7.99
C ALA A 182 7.63 -26.67 -8.03
N LYS A 183 7.89 -27.24 -9.19
CA LYS A 183 8.98 -28.22 -9.41
C LYS A 183 10.37 -27.61 -9.14
N ALA A 184 10.57 -26.37 -9.55
CA ALA A 184 11.79 -25.63 -9.27
C ALA A 184 11.92 -25.19 -7.80
N ARG A 185 10.84 -25.29 -7.01
CA ARG A 185 10.74 -24.85 -5.60
C ARG A 185 11.06 -23.38 -5.40
N ILE A 186 10.85 -22.56 -6.43
CA ILE A 186 11.05 -21.12 -6.39
C ILE A 186 10.00 -20.42 -7.25
N ALA A 187 9.36 -19.39 -6.72
CA ALA A 187 8.40 -18.56 -7.42
C ALA A 187 8.59 -17.09 -7.07
N GLY A 188 8.49 -16.22 -8.06
CA GLY A 188 8.55 -14.77 -7.88
C GLY A 188 7.17 -14.16 -7.81
N PHE A 189 7.01 -13.23 -6.91
CA PHE A 189 5.78 -12.49 -6.67
C PHE A 189 6.05 -10.99 -6.76
N ALA A 190 5.42 -10.34 -7.72
CA ALA A 190 5.53 -8.91 -7.92
C ALA A 190 4.59 -8.17 -6.98
N VAL A 191 5.13 -7.10 -6.42
CA VAL A 191 4.38 -6.05 -5.75
C VAL A 191 4.09 -4.97 -6.77
N THR A 192 2.86 -4.53 -6.88
CA THR A 192 2.50 -3.52 -7.89
C THR A 192 2.79 -2.10 -7.45
N ASN A 193 2.85 -1.86 -6.13
CA ASN A 193 3.15 -0.53 -5.57
C ASN A 193 3.72 -0.63 -4.16
N LEU A 194 4.93 -0.13 -3.93
CA LEU A 194 5.57 -0.09 -2.61
C LEU A 194 4.74 0.66 -1.56
N ASN A 195 4.06 1.72 -1.95
CA ASN A 195 3.23 2.52 -1.05
C ASN A 195 2.04 1.74 -0.45
N GLU A 196 1.69 0.60 -1.03
CA GLU A 196 0.64 -0.28 -0.52
C GLU A 196 1.16 -1.22 0.56
N ILE A 197 2.47 -1.46 0.62
CA ILE A 197 3.09 -2.44 1.53
C ILE A 197 3.80 -1.77 2.69
N GLN A 198 4.53 -0.70 2.44
CA GLN A 198 5.24 0.01 3.50
C GLN A 198 4.29 0.93 4.26
N PRO A 199 4.38 0.98 5.61
CA PRO A 199 3.66 1.99 6.36
C PRO A 199 4.16 3.38 5.95
N PRO A 200 3.28 4.39 5.84
CA PRO A 200 3.71 5.73 5.50
C PRO A 200 4.67 6.26 6.57
N PRO A 201 5.73 6.99 6.18
CA PRO A 201 6.74 7.50 7.12
C PRO A 201 6.18 8.50 8.14
N PHE A 202 5.00 9.01 7.90
CA PHE A 202 4.25 9.86 8.84
C PHE A 202 2.74 9.61 8.71
N LYS A 203 2.04 9.73 9.82
CA LYS A 203 0.55 9.74 9.85
C LYS A 203 0.01 11.10 9.47
N SER A 204 0.70 12.15 9.91
CA SER A 204 0.38 13.54 9.61
C SER A 204 1.67 14.33 9.57
N LEU A 205 1.79 15.27 8.62
CA LEU A 205 2.90 16.20 8.50
C LEU A 205 2.33 17.62 8.42
N THR A 206 2.82 18.51 9.27
CA THR A 206 2.43 19.93 9.29
C THR A 206 3.51 20.78 8.62
N LEU A 207 3.09 21.60 7.69
CA LEU A 207 3.89 22.55 6.96
C LEU A 207 3.34 23.97 7.19
N ILE A 208 4.21 24.97 7.20
CA ILE A 208 3.84 26.39 7.29
C ILE A 208 4.13 27.07 5.95
N GLN A 209 3.13 27.73 5.39
CA GLN A 209 3.31 28.55 4.19
C GLN A 209 4.11 29.83 4.52
N ARG A 210 5.21 30.05 3.80
CA ARG A 210 6.06 31.23 3.88
C ARG A 210 6.46 31.69 2.48
N LYS A 211 6.00 32.86 2.06
CA LYS A 211 6.37 33.46 0.75
C LYS A 211 6.22 32.54 -0.47
N GLY A 212 5.18 31.70 -0.48
CA GLY A 212 4.92 30.73 -1.56
C GLY A 212 5.46 29.32 -1.28
N ASP A 213 6.44 29.20 -0.42
CA ASP A 213 7.05 27.92 -0.03
C ASP A 213 6.33 27.27 1.16
N LEU A 214 6.63 25.98 1.39
CA LEU A 214 6.12 25.20 2.52
C LEU A 214 7.29 24.75 3.39
N VAL A 215 7.35 25.27 4.62
CA VAL A 215 8.40 24.92 5.60
C VAL A 215 7.90 23.83 6.53
N ILE A 216 8.71 22.80 6.78
CA ILE A 216 8.38 21.73 7.72
C ILE A 216 8.31 22.32 9.14
N ASP A 217 7.15 22.18 9.80
CA ASP A 217 6.86 22.66 11.17
C ASP A 217 6.68 21.48 12.15
N ASP A 218 7.08 20.30 11.76
CA ASP A 218 6.94 19.09 12.55
C ASP A 218 8.32 18.65 13.08
N LYS A 219 8.56 18.91 14.37
CA LYS A 219 9.83 18.55 15.02
C LYS A 219 10.04 17.04 15.14
N SER A 220 8.95 16.27 15.14
CA SER A 220 9.00 14.80 15.28
C SER A 220 9.35 14.09 13.96
N PHE A 221 9.25 14.79 12.84
CA PHE A 221 9.50 14.21 11.51
C PHE A 221 10.99 13.94 11.23
N GLY A 222 11.91 14.54 12.00
CA GLY A 222 13.36 14.32 11.88
C GLY A 222 14.03 15.01 10.69
N ILE A 223 13.25 15.49 9.73
CA ILE A 223 13.72 16.23 8.55
C ILE A 223 13.36 17.70 8.72
N ARG A 224 14.29 18.56 8.41
CA ARG A 224 14.09 20.01 8.36
C ARG A 224 14.22 20.46 6.92
N GLY A 225 13.70 21.61 6.59
CA GLY A 225 13.86 22.17 5.25
C GLY A 225 12.62 22.87 4.75
N ARG A 226 12.75 23.36 3.54
CA ARG A 226 11.75 24.16 2.84
C ARG A 226 11.43 23.49 1.50
N TYR A 227 10.16 23.25 1.27
CA TYR A 227 9.67 22.82 -0.02
C TYR A 227 9.40 24.05 -0.91
N GLU A 228 10.21 24.24 -1.90
CA GLU A 228 10.06 25.30 -2.89
C GLU A 228 9.13 24.86 -4.03
N LYS A 229 8.16 25.73 -4.38
CA LYS A 229 7.22 25.46 -5.45
C LYS A 229 7.90 25.59 -6.82
N HIS A 230 7.79 24.55 -7.62
CA HIS A 230 8.21 24.59 -9.02
C HIS A 230 7.06 25.09 -9.90
N HIS A 231 7.32 26.10 -10.73
CA HIS A 231 6.37 26.74 -11.64
C HIS A 231 6.47 26.17 -13.04
#